data_89fbdd0d798eef1b8e913973aed85672
#
_entry.id   89fbdd0d798eef1b8e913973aed85672
#
_cell.length_a   1.000
_cell.length_b   1.000
_cell.length_c   1.000
_cell.angle_alpha   90.00
_cell.angle_beta   90.00
_cell.angle_gamma   90.00
#
_symmetry.space_group_name_H-M   'P 1'
#
loop_
_entity.id
_entity.type
_entity.pdbx_description
1 polymer ?
#
loop_
_entity_poly.entity_id
_entity_poly.type
_entity_poly.pdbx_seq_one_letter_code
_entity_poly.pdbx_strand_id
1 'polypeptide(L)'
;MALARVHGSEAGASFEILARYESEDTRSHAEVMGPYAQAALQDAGVRGEDLDAILTGTGPGPFTGLRAGIVTARALGFAWSVPVYGMMSLTALVERAVSGAAAGEAGAVAEEENVERAFASADLVEDAELLVLSDARRREVYSARYRVNAEGYSLVDGPNVCPASEILPGGDPSYAYGYGAGLYSEALEEHGWTIVDSARQVHPHAEYLVAAAARLGVENLSEDTSAQYLRDSDAKVPAAMLARQQKQAAQAAAQTAAQKEN
;
A
#
# COMPACT_ATOMS: atom_id res chain seq x y z
N MET A 1 7.64 7.64 -4.91
CA MET A 1 7.75 7.04 -6.27
C MET A 1 9.16 6.50 -6.44
N ALA A 2 9.31 5.34 -7.08
CA ALA A 2 10.62 4.77 -7.38
C ALA A 2 10.65 4.28 -8.83
N LEU A 3 11.79 4.45 -9.49
CA LEU A 3 12.12 3.83 -10.78
C LEU A 3 13.20 2.79 -10.51
N ALA A 4 13.00 1.57 -11.01
CA ALA A 4 13.91 0.46 -10.76
C ALA A 4 14.17 -0.36 -12.03
N ARG A 5 15.29 -1.05 -12.03
CA ARG A 5 15.61 -2.12 -12.98
C ARG A 5 15.53 -3.45 -12.23
N VAL A 6 14.75 -4.38 -12.77
CA VAL A 6 14.65 -5.75 -12.27
C VAL A 6 15.41 -6.68 -13.22
N HIS A 7 16.27 -7.54 -12.69
CA HIS A 7 17.13 -8.44 -13.46
C HIS A 7 16.55 -9.86 -13.47
N GLY A 8 15.66 -10.10 -14.42
CA GLY A 8 14.89 -11.34 -14.55
C GLY A 8 13.39 -11.12 -14.32
N SER A 9 12.57 -12.08 -14.67
CA SER A 9 11.11 -12.04 -14.51
C SER A 9 10.61 -13.04 -13.46
N GLU A 10 11.43 -14.02 -13.13
CA GLU A 10 11.13 -15.09 -12.17
C GLU A 10 11.13 -14.58 -10.71
N ALA A 11 10.55 -15.35 -9.83
CA ALA A 11 10.55 -15.07 -8.40
C ALA A 11 11.98 -15.04 -7.82
N GLY A 12 12.25 -14.05 -6.98
CA GLY A 12 13.57 -13.85 -6.38
C GLY A 12 14.56 -13.10 -7.27
N ALA A 13 14.09 -12.45 -8.32
CA ALA A 13 14.92 -11.60 -9.18
C ALA A 13 15.62 -10.49 -8.39
N SER A 14 16.85 -10.15 -8.77
CA SER A 14 17.53 -8.97 -8.19
C SER A 14 17.00 -7.67 -8.80
N PHE A 15 17.13 -6.57 -8.08
CA PHE A 15 16.71 -5.27 -8.58
C PHE A 15 17.66 -4.16 -8.14
N GLU A 16 17.59 -3.03 -8.84
CA GLU A 16 18.35 -1.81 -8.57
C GLU A 16 17.38 -0.61 -8.62
N ILE A 17 17.40 0.25 -7.62
CA ILE A 17 16.66 1.51 -7.64
C ILE A 17 17.47 2.55 -8.42
N LEU A 18 16.95 3.01 -9.54
CA LEU A 18 17.57 4.01 -10.40
C LEU A 18 17.26 5.45 -9.98
N ALA A 19 16.05 5.68 -9.45
CA ALA A 19 15.65 6.98 -8.93
C ALA A 19 14.53 6.83 -7.89
N ARG A 20 14.52 7.72 -6.89
CA ARG A 20 13.50 7.77 -5.85
C ARG A 20 13.05 9.20 -5.59
N TYR A 21 11.74 9.40 -5.50
CA TYR A 21 11.12 10.67 -5.17
C TYR A 21 10.05 10.49 -4.11
N GLU A 22 10.10 11.31 -3.08
CA GLU A 22 9.21 11.27 -1.93
C GLU A 22 8.71 12.68 -1.59
N SER A 23 7.53 12.80 -1.02
CA SER A 23 6.97 14.05 -0.51
C SER A 23 6.29 13.80 0.81
N GLU A 24 6.65 14.58 1.80
CA GLU A 24 5.99 14.60 3.11
C GLU A 24 4.66 15.38 3.09
N ASP A 25 4.44 16.21 2.04
CA ASP A 25 3.20 16.98 1.91
C ASP A 25 2.04 16.11 1.44
N THR A 26 1.19 15.73 2.38
CA THR A 26 0.01 14.91 2.14
C THR A 26 -1.09 15.59 1.31
N ARG A 27 -0.97 16.89 1.00
CA ARG A 27 -1.98 17.64 0.24
C ARG A 27 -1.67 17.75 -1.24
N SER A 28 -0.40 17.66 -1.62
CA SER A 28 0.07 17.86 -3.00
C SER A 28 0.27 16.57 -3.79
N HIS A 29 -0.11 15.40 -3.26
CA HIS A 29 0.14 14.10 -3.91
C HIS A 29 -0.29 14.06 -5.39
N ALA A 30 -1.46 14.58 -5.73
CA ALA A 30 -1.95 14.56 -7.11
C ALA A 30 -1.13 15.47 -8.04
N GLU A 31 -0.55 16.55 -7.51
CA GLU A 31 0.19 17.54 -8.28
C GLU A 31 1.64 17.14 -8.54
N VAL A 32 2.24 16.38 -7.61
CA VAL A 32 3.66 16.01 -7.68
C VAL A 32 3.93 14.70 -8.42
N MET A 33 2.95 13.79 -8.56
CA MET A 33 3.20 12.46 -9.13
C MET A 33 3.66 12.51 -10.58
N GLY A 34 3.06 13.34 -11.43
CA GLY A 34 3.49 13.53 -12.82
C GLY A 34 4.90 14.10 -12.92
N PRO A 35 5.19 15.24 -12.26
CA PRO A 35 6.55 15.78 -12.16
C PRO A 35 7.58 14.78 -11.64
N TYR A 36 7.27 14.00 -10.61
CA TYR A 36 8.18 12.99 -10.07
C TYR A 36 8.45 11.84 -11.06
N ALA A 37 7.42 11.39 -11.80
CA ALA A 37 7.62 10.39 -12.84
C ALA A 37 8.55 10.91 -13.93
N GLN A 38 8.36 12.15 -14.37
CA GLN A 38 9.21 12.77 -15.38
C GLN A 38 10.65 12.94 -14.88
N ALA A 39 10.83 13.42 -13.64
CA ALA A 39 12.15 13.60 -13.05
C ALA A 39 12.89 12.25 -12.89
N ALA A 40 12.20 11.20 -12.41
CA ALA A 40 12.79 9.87 -12.25
C ALA A 40 13.27 9.29 -13.59
N LEU A 41 12.49 9.46 -14.66
CA LEU A 41 12.88 9.04 -16.00
C LEU A 41 14.09 9.83 -16.51
N GLN A 42 14.10 11.15 -16.28
CA GLN A 42 15.19 12.04 -16.71
C GLN A 42 16.49 11.68 -15.99
N ASP A 43 16.46 11.48 -14.67
CA ASP A 43 17.64 11.14 -13.86
C ASP A 43 18.24 9.79 -14.28
N ALA A 44 17.39 8.83 -14.64
CA ALA A 44 17.82 7.51 -15.09
C ALA A 44 18.18 7.47 -16.60
N GLY A 45 17.91 8.52 -17.35
CA GLY A 45 18.12 8.55 -18.81
C GLY A 45 17.21 7.56 -19.57
N VAL A 46 16.01 7.26 -19.05
CA VAL A 46 15.04 6.31 -19.58
C VAL A 46 13.83 7.07 -20.11
N ARG A 47 13.21 6.61 -21.18
CA ARG A 47 11.94 7.15 -21.68
C ARG A 47 10.78 6.33 -21.12
N GLY A 48 9.60 6.95 -20.99
CA GLY A 48 8.41 6.26 -20.47
C GLY A 48 8.01 5.03 -21.30
N GLU A 49 8.18 5.09 -22.59
CA GLU A 49 7.90 4.00 -23.55
C GLU A 49 8.94 2.84 -23.50
N ASP A 50 10.07 3.04 -22.83
CA ASP A 50 11.08 2.01 -22.62
C ASP A 50 10.87 1.24 -21.30
N LEU A 51 9.82 1.57 -20.53
CA LEU A 51 9.43 0.83 -19.32
C LEU A 51 8.72 -0.47 -19.68
N ASP A 52 9.00 -1.53 -18.96
CA ASP A 52 8.33 -2.83 -19.10
C ASP A 52 7.01 -2.89 -18.31
N ALA A 53 6.92 -2.16 -17.19
CA ALA A 53 5.75 -2.18 -16.33
C ALA A 53 5.65 -0.92 -15.45
N ILE A 54 4.41 -0.60 -15.02
CA ILE A 54 4.14 0.35 -13.95
C ILE A 54 3.44 -0.41 -12.82
N LEU A 55 3.95 -0.29 -11.59
CA LEU A 55 3.35 -0.87 -10.41
C LEU A 55 2.75 0.22 -9.52
N THR A 56 1.51 0.02 -9.07
CA THR A 56 0.83 0.97 -8.17
C THR A 56 0.31 0.28 -6.92
N GLY A 57 0.41 0.98 -5.79
CA GLY A 57 -0.29 0.57 -4.58
C GLY A 57 -1.81 0.71 -4.75
N THR A 58 -2.55 -0.37 -4.49
CA THR A 58 -4.01 -0.40 -4.59
C THR A 58 -4.71 -0.09 -3.26
N GLY A 59 -3.97 0.18 -2.22
CA GLY A 59 -4.48 0.41 -0.87
C GLY A 59 -4.26 -0.78 0.07
N PRO A 60 -4.85 -0.73 1.27
CA PRO A 60 -5.66 0.39 1.77
C PRO A 60 -4.82 1.66 2.01
N GLY A 61 -5.50 2.79 2.04
CA GLY A 61 -4.83 4.08 2.23
C GLY A 61 -5.81 5.27 2.17
N PRO A 62 -5.31 6.51 2.37
CA PRO A 62 -6.10 7.72 2.28
C PRO A 62 -6.76 7.84 0.91
N PHE A 63 -8.08 7.99 0.89
CA PHE A 63 -8.95 7.94 -0.29
C PHE A 63 -8.46 8.81 -1.47
N THR A 64 -8.11 10.08 -1.21
CA THR A 64 -7.67 11.01 -2.26
C THR A 64 -6.31 10.63 -2.82
N GLY A 65 -5.35 10.31 -1.94
CA GLY A 65 -3.99 9.92 -2.35
C GLY A 65 -3.98 8.61 -3.13
N LEU A 66 -4.74 7.62 -2.65
CA LEU A 66 -4.87 6.33 -3.30
C LEU A 66 -5.43 6.46 -4.74
N ARG A 67 -6.53 7.23 -4.89
CA ARG A 67 -7.10 7.50 -6.23
C ARG A 67 -6.14 8.24 -7.14
N ALA A 68 -5.47 9.27 -6.62
CA ALA A 68 -4.50 10.02 -7.41
C ALA A 68 -3.38 9.11 -7.91
N GLY A 69 -2.83 8.23 -7.05
CA GLY A 69 -1.81 7.26 -7.41
C GLY A 69 -2.25 6.32 -8.53
N ILE A 70 -3.38 5.66 -8.34
CA ILE A 70 -3.92 4.70 -9.31
C ILE A 70 -4.25 5.37 -10.65
N VAL A 71 -4.90 6.54 -10.64
CA VAL A 71 -5.24 7.28 -11.86
C VAL A 71 -3.98 7.73 -12.59
N THR A 72 -2.98 8.23 -11.88
CA THR A 72 -1.69 8.62 -12.49
C THR A 72 -1.00 7.41 -13.12
N ALA A 73 -0.91 6.28 -12.41
CA ALA A 73 -0.31 5.07 -12.94
C ALA A 73 -1.00 4.60 -14.22
N ARG A 74 -2.34 4.56 -14.24
CA ARG A 74 -3.13 4.20 -15.42
C ARG A 74 -2.96 5.19 -16.57
N ALA A 75 -2.91 6.50 -16.28
CA ALA A 75 -2.73 7.53 -17.30
C ALA A 75 -1.33 7.43 -17.95
N LEU A 76 -0.30 7.20 -17.16
CA LEU A 76 1.07 7.00 -17.65
C LEU A 76 1.18 5.69 -18.44
N GLY A 77 0.59 4.59 -17.96
CA GLY A 77 0.56 3.33 -18.68
C GLY A 77 -0.13 3.45 -20.04
N PHE A 78 -1.25 4.16 -20.09
CA PHE A 78 -1.94 4.45 -21.33
C PHE A 78 -1.08 5.32 -22.29
N ALA A 79 -0.48 6.39 -21.76
CA ALA A 79 0.31 7.32 -22.57
C ALA A 79 1.57 6.69 -23.15
N TRP A 80 2.20 5.76 -22.43
CA TRP A 80 3.43 5.08 -22.82
C TRP A 80 3.21 3.69 -23.40
N SER A 81 1.97 3.22 -23.45
CA SER A 81 1.61 1.85 -23.88
C SER A 81 2.30 0.77 -23.04
N VAL A 82 2.37 0.97 -21.72
CA VAL A 82 3.02 0.11 -20.74
C VAL A 82 1.97 -0.52 -19.83
N PRO A 83 2.04 -1.83 -19.52
CA PRO A 83 1.10 -2.49 -18.63
C PRO A 83 1.18 -1.92 -17.21
N VAL A 84 0.04 -1.89 -16.51
CA VAL A 84 -0.06 -1.37 -15.14
C VAL A 84 -0.53 -2.49 -14.22
N TYR A 85 0.23 -2.75 -13.17
CA TYR A 85 -0.05 -3.75 -12.16
C TYR A 85 -0.41 -3.11 -10.82
N GLY A 86 -1.24 -3.83 -10.05
CA GLY A 86 -1.66 -3.42 -8.71
C GLY A 86 -1.07 -4.31 -7.63
N MET A 87 -0.75 -3.71 -6.49
CA MET A 87 -0.30 -4.44 -5.30
C MET A 87 -0.87 -3.79 -4.04
N MET A 88 -1.24 -4.60 -3.04
CA MET A 88 -1.68 -4.09 -1.75
C MET A 88 -0.60 -3.19 -1.12
N SER A 89 -0.96 -1.96 -0.73
CA SER A 89 0.01 -0.99 -0.21
C SER A 89 0.72 -1.43 1.06
N LEU A 90 0.05 -2.23 1.90
CA LEU A 90 0.65 -2.77 3.13
C LEU A 90 1.75 -3.80 2.85
N THR A 91 1.80 -4.37 1.64
CA THR A 91 2.90 -5.26 1.23
C THR A 91 4.26 -4.55 1.28
N ALA A 92 4.31 -3.24 1.05
CA ALA A 92 5.55 -2.47 1.20
C ALA A 92 6.10 -2.50 2.64
N LEU A 93 5.23 -2.58 3.65
CA LEU A 93 5.67 -2.64 5.05
C LEU A 93 6.24 -4.00 5.41
N VAL A 94 5.58 -5.10 5.04
CA VAL A 94 6.11 -6.44 5.31
C VAL A 94 7.39 -6.67 4.50
N GLU A 95 7.44 -6.23 3.25
CA GLU A 95 8.64 -6.35 2.43
C GLU A 95 9.82 -5.59 3.05
N ARG A 96 9.61 -4.35 3.51
CA ARG A 96 10.64 -3.59 4.23
C ARG A 96 11.13 -4.32 5.47
N ALA A 97 10.21 -4.86 6.28
CA ALA A 97 10.55 -5.59 7.49
C ALA A 97 11.42 -6.83 7.19
N VAL A 98 11.11 -7.56 6.12
CA VAL A 98 11.81 -8.80 5.74
C VAL A 98 13.09 -8.50 4.96
N SER A 99 13.10 -7.53 4.04
CA SER A 99 14.29 -7.16 3.25
C SER A 99 15.35 -6.47 4.10
N GLY A 100 14.97 -5.69 5.11
CA GLY A 100 15.91 -5.13 6.08
C GLY A 100 16.69 -6.22 6.83
N ALA A 101 16.11 -7.40 6.97
CA ALA A 101 16.78 -8.58 7.48
C ALA A 101 17.80 -9.19 6.46
N ALA A 102 17.55 -9.04 5.16
CA ALA A 102 18.36 -9.60 4.08
C ALA A 102 19.40 -8.62 3.50
N ALA A 103 19.24 -7.31 3.70
CA ALA A 103 20.09 -6.26 3.09
C ALA A 103 21.52 -6.17 3.64
N GLY A 104 22.02 -7.22 4.29
CA GLY A 104 23.43 -7.37 4.60
C GLY A 104 24.33 -7.46 3.36
N GLU A 105 23.81 -7.72 2.16
CA GLU A 105 24.68 -8.02 1.00
C GLU A 105 24.28 -7.53 -0.39
N ALA A 106 23.12 -6.90 -0.64
CA ALA A 106 22.80 -6.46 -2.01
C ALA A 106 21.91 -5.22 -2.07
N GLY A 107 22.49 -4.10 -2.49
CA GLY A 107 21.77 -2.92 -2.96
C GLY A 107 21.42 -1.91 -1.89
N ALA A 108 22.42 -1.43 -1.18
CA ALA A 108 22.31 -0.32 -0.24
C ALA A 108 21.72 0.92 -0.93
N VAL A 109 20.51 1.32 -0.56
CA VAL A 109 20.17 2.72 -0.51
C VAL A 109 20.91 3.27 0.72
N ALA A 110 22.15 3.71 0.50
CA ALA A 110 22.97 4.32 1.53
C ALA A 110 22.29 5.64 1.91
N GLU A 111 21.93 5.75 3.16
CA GLU A 111 21.94 6.94 4.03
C GLU A 111 20.88 6.94 5.13
N GLU A 112 20.69 5.82 5.86
CA GLU A 112 20.17 5.87 7.24
C GLU A 112 20.72 4.66 8.03
N GLU A 113 21.95 4.76 8.47
CA GLU A 113 22.76 3.66 9.04
C GLU A 113 22.27 3.03 10.35
N ASN A 114 21.13 3.39 10.91
CA ASN A 114 20.79 2.94 12.28
C ASN A 114 19.40 2.27 12.44
N VAL A 115 18.53 2.24 11.43
CA VAL A 115 17.18 1.70 11.56
C VAL A 115 17.07 0.27 11.04
N GLU A 116 17.93 -0.13 10.12
CA GLU A 116 17.86 -1.42 9.41
C GLU A 116 18.32 -2.64 10.25
N ARG A 117 19.03 -2.41 11.33
CA ARG A 117 19.61 -3.52 12.13
C ARG A 117 18.66 -4.18 13.13
N ALA A 118 17.50 -3.62 13.42
CA ALA A 118 16.64 -4.16 14.47
C ALA A 118 15.95 -5.49 14.10
N PHE A 119 15.65 -5.70 12.80
CA PHE A 119 15.16 -7.01 12.33
C PHE A 119 16.24 -7.88 11.71
N ALA A 120 17.35 -7.29 11.24
CA ALA A 120 18.43 -8.01 10.54
C ALA A 120 19.24 -8.95 11.44
N SER A 121 19.12 -8.86 12.73
CA SER A 121 20.14 -9.49 13.57
C SER A 121 19.68 -10.53 14.56
N ALA A 122 18.56 -11.09 14.59
CA ALA A 122 18.40 -12.27 15.46
C ALA A 122 16.97 -12.75 15.72
N ASP A 123 15.91 -11.96 15.50
CA ASP A 123 14.68 -12.23 16.20
C ASP A 123 13.45 -12.53 15.31
N LEU A 124 13.59 -12.60 14.00
CA LEU A 124 12.59 -13.29 13.18
C LEU A 124 12.80 -14.80 13.39
N VAL A 125 12.28 -15.27 14.49
CA VAL A 125 12.17 -16.70 14.78
C VAL A 125 11.37 -17.33 13.64
N GLU A 126 11.78 -18.51 13.21
CA GLU A 126 10.99 -19.31 12.28
C GLU A 126 9.52 -19.32 12.71
N ASP A 127 8.61 -18.99 11.80
CA ASP A 127 7.17 -18.92 12.01
C ASP A 127 6.63 -17.76 12.89
N ALA A 128 7.32 -16.60 12.92
CA ALA A 128 6.80 -15.42 13.59
C ALA A 128 5.56 -14.83 12.89
N GLU A 129 4.63 -14.28 13.68
CA GLU A 129 3.58 -13.44 13.15
C GLU A 129 4.03 -11.98 13.08
N LEU A 130 3.82 -11.34 11.93
CA LEU A 130 4.08 -9.94 11.72
C LEU A 130 2.81 -9.21 11.34
N LEU A 131 2.38 -8.28 12.19
CA LEU A 131 1.29 -7.37 11.94
C LEU A 131 1.85 -6.06 11.40
N VAL A 132 1.52 -5.70 10.17
CA VAL A 132 1.89 -4.41 9.58
C VAL A 132 0.73 -3.43 9.66
N LEU A 133 1.02 -2.18 10.07
CA LEU A 133 -0.02 -1.19 10.34
C LEU A 133 0.31 0.19 9.75
N SER A 134 -0.70 0.82 9.17
CA SER A 134 -0.67 2.23 8.80
C SER A 134 -1.85 2.99 9.40
N ASP A 135 -1.74 4.34 9.50
CA ASP A 135 -2.81 5.19 10.05
C ASP A 135 -4.01 5.24 9.10
N ALA A 136 -5.17 4.81 9.58
CA ALA A 136 -6.43 4.92 8.87
C ALA A 136 -7.22 6.18 9.24
N ARG A 137 -6.65 7.09 10.03
CA ARG A 137 -7.33 8.21 10.65
C ARG A 137 -8.45 7.76 11.61
N ARG A 138 -9.09 8.71 12.33
CA ARG A 138 -10.25 8.46 13.21
C ARG A 138 -9.97 7.46 14.34
N ARG A 139 -8.74 7.34 14.78
CA ARG A 139 -8.26 6.38 15.79
C ARG A 139 -8.37 4.91 15.35
N GLU A 140 -8.30 4.68 14.05
CA GLU A 140 -8.25 3.35 13.45
C GLU A 140 -6.95 3.14 12.67
N VAL A 141 -6.65 1.89 12.41
CA VAL A 141 -5.50 1.46 11.61
C VAL A 141 -5.94 0.62 10.43
N TYR A 142 -5.23 0.75 9.32
CA TYR A 142 -5.19 -0.30 8.30
C TYR A 142 -4.16 -1.32 8.72
N SER A 143 -4.52 -2.58 8.72
CA SER A 143 -3.66 -3.67 9.17
C SER A 143 -3.70 -4.87 8.24
N ALA A 144 -2.59 -5.60 8.21
CA ALA A 144 -2.51 -6.92 7.60
C ALA A 144 -1.56 -7.79 8.44
N ARG A 145 -1.95 -9.05 8.64
CA ARG A 145 -1.19 -10.03 9.40
C ARG A 145 -0.51 -11.01 8.46
N TYR A 146 0.76 -11.20 8.66
CA TYR A 146 1.58 -12.11 7.89
C TYR A 146 2.23 -13.16 8.78
N ARG A 147 2.48 -14.32 8.22
CA ARG A 147 3.44 -15.29 8.75
C ARG A 147 4.75 -15.11 8.02
N VAL A 148 5.83 -15.00 8.78
CA VAL A 148 7.17 -14.76 8.25
C VAL A 148 8.07 -15.94 8.61
N ASN A 149 8.82 -16.44 7.64
CA ASN A 149 9.79 -17.52 7.81
C ASN A 149 11.05 -17.26 6.96
N ALA A 150 11.97 -18.21 6.95
CA ALA A 150 13.22 -18.12 6.18
C ALA A 150 13.00 -18.02 4.65
N GLU A 151 11.85 -18.45 4.14
CA GLU A 151 11.53 -18.42 2.70
C GLU A 151 10.85 -17.10 2.28
N GLY A 152 10.38 -16.30 3.26
CA GLY A 152 9.71 -15.03 3.02
C GLY A 152 8.51 -14.83 3.92
N TYR A 153 7.38 -14.40 3.36
CA TYR A 153 6.16 -14.14 4.09
C TYR A 153 4.91 -14.58 3.33
N SER A 154 3.85 -14.88 4.07
CA SER A 154 2.52 -15.17 3.51
C SER A 154 1.45 -14.39 4.28
N LEU A 155 0.45 -13.87 3.57
CA LEU A 155 -0.69 -13.17 4.18
C LEU A 155 -1.57 -14.18 4.92
N VAL A 156 -1.81 -13.92 6.20
CA VAL A 156 -2.67 -14.75 7.06
C VAL A 156 -4.06 -14.12 7.18
N ASP A 157 -4.12 -12.79 7.35
CA ASP A 157 -5.37 -12.05 7.52
C ASP A 157 -5.23 -10.60 7.05
N GLY A 158 -6.31 -10.05 6.48
CA GLY A 158 -6.37 -8.68 6.02
C GLY A 158 -6.42 -8.53 4.49
N PRO A 159 -6.38 -7.27 4.01
CA PRO A 159 -6.28 -6.04 4.81
C PRO A 159 -7.56 -5.71 5.57
N ASN A 160 -7.42 -5.19 6.78
CA ASN A 160 -8.51 -4.82 7.69
C ASN A 160 -8.45 -3.33 8.05
N VAL A 161 -9.56 -2.79 8.57
CA VAL A 161 -9.64 -1.48 9.21
C VAL A 161 -10.45 -1.58 10.49
N CYS A 162 -9.83 -1.23 11.62
CA CYS A 162 -10.46 -1.22 12.94
C CYS A 162 -9.66 -0.34 13.91
N PRO A 163 -10.22 0.00 15.09
CA PRO A 163 -9.43 0.49 16.21
C PRO A 163 -8.33 -0.50 16.59
N ALA A 164 -7.14 0.01 16.94
CA ALA A 164 -6.02 -0.87 17.34
C ALA A 164 -6.35 -1.78 18.54
N SER A 165 -7.24 -1.32 19.42
CA SER A 165 -7.75 -2.09 20.56
C SER A 165 -8.69 -3.26 20.19
N GLU A 166 -9.11 -3.36 18.93
CA GLU A 166 -9.93 -4.48 18.44
C GLU A 166 -9.11 -5.51 17.66
N ILE A 167 -7.81 -5.25 17.47
CA ILE A 167 -6.91 -6.21 16.83
C ILE A 167 -6.75 -7.44 17.72
N LEU A 168 -7.01 -8.61 17.15
CA LEU A 168 -6.88 -9.87 17.88
C LEU A 168 -5.43 -10.10 18.30
N PRO A 169 -5.21 -10.76 19.46
CA PRO A 169 -3.88 -11.13 19.93
C PRO A 169 -3.06 -11.86 18.86
N GLY A 170 -1.77 -11.64 18.89
CA GLY A 170 -0.82 -12.38 18.07
C GLY A 170 -0.51 -13.76 18.63
N GLY A 171 0.15 -14.57 17.81
CA GLY A 171 0.82 -15.78 18.27
C GLY A 171 2.10 -15.47 19.06
N ASP A 172 2.89 -16.47 19.37
CA ASP A 172 4.17 -16.29 20.03
C ASP A 172 5.27 -16.98 19.20
N PRO A 173 6.22 -16.22 18.66
CA PRO A 173 6.42 -14.76 18.74
C PRO A 173 5.56 -13.94 17.75
N SER A 174 5.21 -12.72 18.15
CA SER A 174 4.43 -11.79 17.33
C SER A 174 4.93 -10.35 17.43
N TYR A 175 5.01 -9.68 16.28
CA TYR A 175 5.57 -8.35 16.16
C TYR A 175 4.62 -7.41 15.43
N ALA A 176 4.60 -6.13 15.83
CA ALA A 176 3.85 -5.07 15.16
C ALA A 176 4.80 -4.02 14.55
N TYR A 177 4.58 -3.68 13.28
CA TYR A 177 5.47 -2.91 12.44
C TYR A 177 4.74 -1.79 11.69
N GLY A 178 5.40 -0.64 11.54
CA GLY A 178 4.91 0.48 10.77
C GLY A 178 4.35 1.62 11.62
N TYR A 179 4.06 2.75 10.98
CA TYR A 179 3.60 3.97 11.64
C TYR A 179 2.35 3.76 12.51
N GLY A 180 1.42 2.93 12.08
CA GLY A 180 0.24 2.58 12.87
C GLY A 180 0.59 1.86 14.17
N ALA A 181 1.61 1.01 14.17
CA ALA A 181 2.11 0.35 15.37
C ALA A 181 2.71 1.36 16.37
N GLY A 182 3.46 2.34 15.87
CA GLY A 182 4.00 3.43 16.70
C GLY A 182 2.93 4.30 17.33
N LEU A 183 1.85 4.62 16.59
CA LEU A 183 0.76 5.48 17.07
C LEU A 183 -0.07 4.83 18.20
N TYR A 184 -0.23 3.51 18.17
CA TYR A 184 -1.15 2.78 19.06
C TYR A 184 -0.43 1.66 19.81
N SER A 185 0.85 1.87 20.16
CA SER A 185 1.69 0.87 20.78
C SER A 185 1.11 0.30 22.07
N GLU A 186 0.58 1.13 22.98
CA GLU A 186 -0.01 0.68 24.26
C GLU A 186 -1.14 -0.34 24.02
N ALA A 187 -2.07 -0.05 23.13
CA ALA A 187 -3.19 -0.95 22.84
C ALA A 187 -2.73 -2.28 22.20
N LEU A 188 -1.69 -2.24 21.38
CA LEU A 188 -1.15 -3.44 20.75
C LEU A 188 -0.35 -4.30 21.73
N GLU A 189 0.43 -3.67 22.63
CA GLU A 189 1.18 -4.35 23.69
C GLU A 189 0.25 -5.05 24.69
N GLU A 190 -0.90 -4.44 25.02
CA GLU A 190 -1.94 -5.07 25.84
C GLU A 190 -2.50 -6.36 25.21
N HIS A 191 -2.44 -6.46 23.87
CA HIS A 191 -2.86 -7.64 23.10
C HIS A 191 -1.70 -8.58 22.75
N GLY A 192 -0.54 -8.43 23.40
CA GLY A 192 0.61 -9.33 23.26
C GLY A 192 1.48 -9.09 22.05
N TRP A 193 1.31 -7.96 21.32
CA TRP A 193 2.17 -7.61 20.20
C TRP A 193 3.46 -6.93 20.70
N THR A 194 4.60 -7.39 20.22
CA THR A 194 5.88 -6.71 20.44
C THR A 194 6.07 -5.61 19.39
N ILE A 195 6.21 -4.37 19.82
CA ILE A 195 6.39 -3.24 18.93
C ILE A 195 7.85 -3.18 18.43
N VAL A 196 8.02 -3.07 17.14
CA VAL A 196 9.34 -2.84 16.54
C VAL A 196 9.65 -1.34 16.62
N ASP A 197 10.48 -0.95 17.58
CA ASP A 197 10.74 0.47 17.88
C ASP A 197 11.31 1.25 16.70
N SER A 198 12.22 0.67 15.93
CA SER A 198 12.78 1.26 14.72
C SER A 198 11.75 1.52 13.61
N ALA A 199 10.61 0.83 13.66
CA ALA A 199 9.55 0.94 12.66
C ALA A 199 8.42 1.92 13.05
N ARG A 200 8.49 2.60 14.20
CA ARG A 200 7.43 3.50 14.68
C ARG A 200 7.09 4.66 13.75
N GLN A 201 7.98 5.02 12.83
CA GLN A 201 7.79 6.10 11.84
C GLN A 201 7.78 5.57 10.40
N VAL A 202 7.74 4.26 10.20
CA VAL A 202 7.82 3.65 8.87
C VAL A 202 6.47 3.72 8.16
N HIS A 203 6.50 4.29 6.96
CA HIS A 203 5.39 4.35 6.02
C HIS A 203 5.62 3.39 4.83
N PRO A 204 4.57 3.01 4.08
CA PRO A 204 4.71 2.27 2.83
C PRO A 204 5.45 3.09 1.77
N HIS A 205 6.61 2.64 1.31
CA HIS A 205 7.41 3.30 0.29
C HIS A 205 7.43 2.48 -1.00
N ALA A 206 7.57 3.16 -2.14
CA ALA A 206 7.42 2.55 -3.47
C ALA A 206 8.53 1.54 -3.78
N GLU A 207 9.75 1.74 -3.31
CA GLU A 207 10.87 0.82 -3.51
C GLU A 207 10.62 -0.57 -2.91
N TYR A 208 9.86 -0.65 -1.82
CA TYR A 208 9.50 -1.94 -1.23
C TYR A 208 8.36 -2.66 -1.99
N LEU A 209 7.56 -1.94 -2.78
CA LEU A 209 6.67 -2.58 -3.75
C LEU A 209 7.47 -3.16 -4.92
N VAL A 210 8.56 -2.51 -5.34
CA VAL A 210 9.50 -3.08 -6.32
C VAL A 210 10.15 -4.35 -5.77
N ALA A 211 10.65 -4.31 -4.52
CA ALA A 211 11.23 -5.46 -3.86
C ALA A 211 10.24 -6.64 -3.79
N ALA A 212 8.99 -6.37 -3.41
CA ALA A 212 7.93 -7.36 -3.39
C ALA A 212 7.62 -7.94 -4.78
N ALA A 213 7.62 -7.09 -5.82
CA ALA A 213 7.43 -7.53 -7.20
C ALA A 213 8.58 -8.44 -7.67
N ALA A 214 9.81 -8.09 -7.33
CA ALA A 214 10.99 -8.91 -7.65
C ALA A 214 10.97 -10.25 -6.89
N ARG A 215 10.51 -10.26 -5.64
CA ARG A 215 10.32 -11.49 -4.85
C ARG A 215 9.25 -12.40 -5.45
N LEU A 216 8.11 -11.84 -5.87
CA LEU A 216 7.01 -12.61 -6.44
C LEU A 216 7.28 -13.11 -7.86
N GLY A 217 8.10 -12.39 -8.61
CA GLY A 217 8.25 -12.51 -10.05
C GLY A 217 7.24 -11.62 -10.78
N VAL A 218 7.70 -10.89 -11.79
CA VAL A 218 6.88 -9.90 -12.52
C VAL A 218 5.68 -10.58 -13.21
N GLU A 219 5.83 -11.82 -13.65
CA GLU A 219 4.78 -12.63 -14.28
C GLU A 219 3.61 -12.97 -13.35
N ASN A 220 3.80 -12.86 -12.04
CA ASN A 220 2.79 -13.14 -11.02
C ASN A 220 2.10 -11.86 -10.50
N LEU A 221 2.40 -10.71 -11.07
CA LEU A 221 1.75 -9.45 -10.69
C LEU A 221 0.30 -9.39 -11.17
N SER A 222 -0.57 -8.79 -10.36
CA SER A 222 -1.97 -8.63 -10.70
C SER A 222 -2.20 -7.42 -11.60
N GLU A 223 -2.93 -7.59 -12.69
CA GLU A 223 -3.42 -6.49 -13.53
C GLU A 223 -4.58 -5.72 -12.86
N ASP A 224 -5.14 -6.23 -11.76
CA ASP A 224 -6.18 -5.53 -11.03
C ASP A 224 -5.61 -4.35 -10.26
N THR A 225 -5.88 -3.16 -10.76
CA THR A 225 -5.53 -1.88 -10.13
C THR A 225 -6.73 -1.22 -9.45
N SER A 226 -7.76 -1.98 -9.08
CA SER A 226 -8.91 -1.47 -8.35
C SER A 226 -8.53 -1.03 -6.95
N ALA A 227 -9.03 0.14 -6.53
CA ALA A 227 -8.76 0.65 -5.20
C ALA A 227 -9.43 -0.21 -4.13
N GLN A 228 -8.68 -0.64 -3.13
CA GLN A 228 -9.17 -1.40 -1.98
C GLN A 228 -9.76 -0.45 -0.93
N TYR A 229 -11.07 -0.24 -0.99
CA TYR A 229 -11.79 0.57 -0.02
C TYR A 229 -12.32 -0.32 1.10
N LEU A 230 -11.74 -0.21 2.29
CA LEU A 230 -12.14 -0.97 3.48
C LEU A 230 -13.24 -0.27 4.30
N ARG A 231 -13.59 0.96 3.92
CA ARG A 231 -14.68 1.71 4.53
C ARG A 231 -15.71 2.11 3.50
N ASP A 232 -16.96 2.10 3.92
CA ASP A 232 -18.02 2.75 3.16
C ASP A 232 -17.79 4.26 3.06
N SER A 233 -18.27 4.85 1.98
CA SER A 233 -18.20 6.29 1.80
C SER A 233 -19.02 7.00 2.87
N ASP A 234 -18.36 7.86 3.68
CA ASP A 234 -19.04 8.75 4.63
C ASP A 234 -19.81 9.90 3.96
N ALA A 235 -19.85 9.95 2.65
CA ALA A 235 -20.56 10.99 1.92
C ALA A 235 -22.06 10.91 2.24
N LYS A 236 -22.48 11.72 3.23
CA LYS A 236 -23.90 11.95 3.47
C LYS A 236 -24.48 12.70 2.29
N VAL A 237 -25.40 12.07 1.58
CA VAL A 237 -26.15 12.76 0.52
C VAL A 237 -26.82 13.99 1.14
N PRO A 238 -26.58 15.21 0.64
CA PRO A 238 -27.22 16.41 1.19
C PRO A 238 -28.75 16.23 1.20
N ALA A 239 -29.40 16.64 2.29
CA ALA A 239 -30.84 16.49 2.47
C ALA A 239 -31.67 17.05 1.29
N ALA A 240 -31.19 18.14 0.67
CA ALA A 240 -31.78 18.71 -0.54
C ALA A 240 -31.70 17.77 -1.76
N MET A 241 -30.66 16.93 -1.86
CA MET A 241 -30.51 15.98 -2.96
C MET A 241 -31.37 14.74 -2.74
N LEU A 242 -31.49 14.25 -1.50
CA LEU A 242 -32.43 13.20 -1.12
C LEU A 242 -33.88 13.61 -1.39
N ALA A 243 -34.25 14.83 -1.01
CA ALA A 243 -35.60 15.37 -1.29
C ALA A 243 -35.89 15.48 -2.81
N ARG A 244 -34.89 15.85 -3.63
CA ARG A 244 -35.01 15.83 -5.10
C ARG A 244 -35.20 14.43 -5.65
N GLN A 245 -34.42 13.47 -5.21
CA GLN A 245 -34.52 12.07 -5.65
C GLN A 245 -35.90 11.48 -5.27
N GLN A 246 -36.38 11.72 -4.06
CA GLN A 246 -37.69 11.29 -3.61
C GLN A 246 -38.84 11.91 -4.45
N LYS A 247 -38.72 13.20 -4.78
CA LYS A 247 -39.70 13.89 -5.63
C LYS A 247 -39.70 13.38 -7.06
N GLN A 248 -38.53 13.06 -7.63
CA GLN A 248 -38.41 12.46 -8.95
C GLN A 248 -38.95 11.03 -8.99
N ALA A 249 -38.67 10.22 -7.97
CA ALA A 249 -39.19 8.87 -7.85
C ALA A 249 -40.73 8.87 -7.70
N ALA A 250 -41.29 9.78 -6.92
CA ALA A 250 -42.75 9.94 -6.78
C ALA A 250 -43.43 10.40 -8.08
N GLN A 251 -42.80 11.30 -8.84
CA GLN A 251 -43.30 11.72 -10.16
C GLN A 251 -43.23 10.59 -11.19
N ALA A 252 -42.16 9.81 -11.22
CA ALA A 252 -42.04 8.66 -12.12
C ALA A 252 -43.08 7.58 -11.79
N ALA A 253 -43.34 7.30 -10.51
CA ALA A 253 -44.33 6.37 -10.07
C ALA A 253 -45.77 6.81 -10.46
N ALA A 254 -46.07 8.11 -10.30
CA ALA A 254 -47.35 8.66 -10.73
C ALA A 254 -47.58 8.61 -12.24
N GLN A 255 -46.55 8.82 -13.05
CA GLN A 255 -46.62 8.70 -14.51
C GLN A 255 -46.83 7.25 -14.95
N THR A 256 -46.18 6.30 -14.30
CA THR A 256 -46.35 4.87 -14.59
C THR A 256 -47.74 4.39 -14.20
N ALA A 257 -48.32 4.90 -13.12
CA ALA A 257 -49.68 4.58 -12.71
C ALA A 257 -50.75 5.13 -13.71
N ALA A 258 -50.57 6.37 -14.14
CA ALA A 258 -51.48 6.98 -15.13
C ALA A 258 -51.44 6.33 -16.53
N GLN A 259 -50.29 5.68 -16.90
CA GLN A 259 -50.18 4.91 -18.16
C GLN A 259 -50.78 3.51 -18.10
N LYS A 260 -51.06 2.99 -16.92
CA LYS A 260 -51.73 1.67 -16.73
C LYS A 260 -53.25 1.76 -16.67
N GLU A 261 -53.82 2.95 -16.52
CA GLU A 261 -55.28 3.21 -16.48
C GLU A 261 -55.84 3.67 -17.82
N ASN A 262 -55.03 3.84 -18.85
CA ASN A 262 -55.43 4.06 -20.26
C ASN A 262 -55.12 2.83 -21.12
#